data_908ed2f0896d98097fa9f1e2ae6d2a6f
#
_entry.id   908ed2f0896d98097fa9f1e2ae6d2a6f
#
_cell.length_a   1.000
_cell.length_b   1.000
_cell.length_c   1.000
_cell.angle_alpha   90.00
_cell.angle_beta   90.00
_cell.angle_gamma   90.00
#
_symmetry.space_group_name_H-M   'P 1'
#
loop_
_entity.id
_entity.type
_entity.pdbx_description
1 polymer ?
#
loop_
_entity_poly.entity_id
_entity_poly.type
_entity_poly.pdbx_seq_one_letter_code
_entity_poly.pdbx_strand_id
1 'polypeptide(L)'
;MSQSPKILAFAGSTRQGSFNKKLVKIAAGGARDGGAEVTEIDLRDFPMPLYDGDLEANEGLPEHAKRLKVLFKQHQGLLISAPEYNGGMSAVLKNAIDWVSRREGDEAALAAYKDKVAGLVAASPGRLGGLRGLVHTRQILTNLGVLVIPQQHALSGAGDAFDDDGALKDSTAEAAVTGIGARVARTIAALQAAGR
;
A
#
# COMPACT_ATOMS: atom_id res chain seq x y z
N MET A 1 -11.96 14.03 21.32
CA MET A 1 -11.21 14.38 20.11
C MET A 1 -10.97 13.09 19.35
N SER A 2 -11.32 13.00 18.07
CA SER A 2 -11.02 11.82 17.25
C SER A 2 -9.49 11.69 17.10
N GLN A 3 -8.99 10.48 17.19
CA GLN A 3 -7.56 10.20 17.02
C GLN A 3 -7.16 10.43 15.55
N SER A 4 -5.98 11.00 15.29
CA SER A 4 -5.49 11.19 13.92
C SER A 4 -5.46 9.84 13.18
N PRO A 5 -5.91 9.78 11.92
CA PRO A 5 -5.79 8.57 11.10
C PRO A 5 -4.34 8.09 11.01
N LYS A 6 -4.10 6.81 11.20
CA LYS A 6 -2.77 6.20 11.00
C LYS A 6 -2.74 5.44 9.69
N ILE A 7 -1.78 5.76 8.85
CA ILE A 7 -1.66 5.20 7.49
C ILE A 7 -0.29 4.55 7.32
N LEU A 8 -0.27 3.29 6.88
CA LEU A 8 0.93 2.57 6.49
C LEU A 8 1.15 2.76 4.99
N ALA A 9 2.31 3.31 4.60
CA ALA A 9 2.66 3.60 3.22
C ALA A 9 3.87 2.78 2.77
N PHE A 10 3.75 2.09 1.64
CA PHE A 10 4.85 1.29 1.09
C PHE A 10 4.69 1.01 -0.41
N ALA A 11 5.81 0.66 -1.04
CA ALA A 11 5.82 0.18 -2.42
C ALA A 11 6.00 -1.34 -2.47
N GLY A 12 5.31 -2.00 -3.39
CA GLY A 12 5.50 -3.42 -3.71
C GLY A 12 6.81 -3.69 -4.46
N SER A 13 7.92 -3.12 -4.01
CA SER A 13 9.21 -3.21 -4.68
C SER A 13 10.37 -3.22 -3.69
N THR A 14 11.30 -4.15 -3.89
CA THR A 14 12.57 -4.20 -3.14
C THR A 14 13.71 -3.48 -3.86
N ARG A 15 13.52 -3.00 -5.10
CA ARG A 15 14.53 -2.29 -5.88
C ARG A 15 14.87 -0.95 -5.23
N GLN A 16 16.18 -0.60 -5.11
CA GLN A 16 16.64 0.66 -4.51
C GLN A 16 16.08 1.89 -5.24
N GLY A 17 16.34 1.99 -6.54
CA GLY A 17 15.86 3.09 -7.39
C GLY A 17 14.44 2.89 -7.93
N SER A 18 13.52 2.39 -7.10
CA SER A 18 12.14 2.13 -7.54
C SER A 18 11.33 3.41 -7.69
N PHE A 19 10.76 3.64 -8.87
CA PHE A 19 9.80 4.72 -9.12
C PHE A 19 8.58 4.62 -8.20
N ASN A 20 8.15 3.41 -7.88
CA ASN A 20 7.04 3.19 -6.97
C ASN A 20 7.36 3.62 -5.53
N LYS A 21 8.62 3.52 -5.09
CA LYS A 21 9.04 4.06 -3.79
C LYS A 21 9.02 5.60 -3.77
N LYS A 22 9.39 6.25 -4.87
CA LYS A 22 9.25 7.71 -5.01
C LYS A 22 7.78 8.10 -4.99
N LEU A 23 6.94 7.43 -5.78
CA LEU A 23 5.54 7.77 -5.93
C LEU A 23 4.73 7.62 -4.64
N VAL A 24 4.97 6.57 -3.85
CA VAL A 24 4.26 6.38 -2.57
C VAL A 24 4.61 7.45 -1.55
N LYS A 25 5.84 8.01 -1.58
CA LYS A 25 6.23 9.12 -0.70
C LYS A 25 5.42 10.39 -0.99
N ILE A 26 5.14 10.66 -2.27
CA ILE A 26 4.29 11.79 -2.67
C ILE A 26 2.87 11.60 -2.14
N ALA A 27 2.30 10.39 -2.32
CA ALA A 27 1.00 10.07 -1.75
C ALA A 27 0.98 10.17 -0.21
N ALA A 28 2.07 9.75 0.45
CA ALA A 28 2.24 9.87 1.90
C ALA A 28 2.29 11.34 2.36
N GLY A 29 2.94 12.21 1.60
CA GLY A 29 2.90 13.67 1.80
C GLY A 29 1.47 14.19 1.81
N GLY A 30 0.70 13.87 0.77
CA GLY A 30 -0.71 14.26 0.69
C GLY A 30 -1.58 13.72 1.84
N ALA A 31 -1.26 12.54 2.38
CA ALA A 31 -1.97 12.01 3.54
C ALA A 31 -1.64 12.80 4.82
N ARG A 32 -0.38 13.21 5.00
CA ARG A 32 0.03 14.10 6.11
C ARG A 32 -0.66 15.46 6.03
N ASP A 33 -0.72 16.04 4.84
CA ASP A 33 -1.45 17.29 4.60
C ASP A 33 -2.95 17.14 4.88
N GLY A 34 -3.48 15.93 4.70
CA GLY A 34 -4.83 15.54 5.06
C GLY A 34 -5.06 15.25 6.55
N GLY A 35 -4.05 15.44 7.41
CA GLY A 35 -4.12 15.29 8.87
C GLY A 35 -3.81 13.89 9.39
N ALA A 36 -3.22 13.00 8.59
CA ALA A 36 -2.86 11.65 9.02
C ALA A 36 -1.43 11.55 9.56
N GLU A 37 -1.22 10.64 10.50
CA GLU A 37 0.09 10.11 10.84
C GLU A 37 0.46 9.02 9.82
N VAL A 38 1.62 9.15 9.16
CA VAL A 38 2.04 8.20 8.12
C VAL A 38 3.33 7.51 8.51
N THR A 39 3.28 6.18 8.58
CA THR A 39 4.44 5.31 8.72
C THR A 39 4.85 4.80 7.32
N GLU A 40 6.04 5.14 6.89
CA GLU A 40 6.61 4.64 5.64
C GLU A 40 7.53 3.46 5.93
N ILE A 41 7.40 2.37 5.15
CA ILE A 41 8.25 1.19 5.25
C ILE A 41 8.80 0.76 3.89
N ASP A 42 9.90 0.03 3.90
CA ASP A 42 10.44 -0.67 2.75
C ASP A 42 10.25 -2.19 2.92
N LEU A 43 9.59 -2.85 1.95
CA LEU A 43 9.43 -4.32 1.97
C LEU A 43 10.77 -5.07 1.93
N ARG A 44 11.87 -4.40 1.59
CA ARG A 44 13.23 -4.96 1.70
C ARG A 44 13.61 -5.31 3.14
N ASP A 45 13.07 -4.56 4.13
CA ASP A 45 13.35 -4.76 5.55
C ASP A 45 12.52 -5.91 6.15
N PHE A 46 11.66 -6.52 5.31
CA PHE A 46 10.78 -7.64 5.67
C PHE A 46 10.98 -8.83 4.71
N PRO A 47 12.19 -9.41 4.64
CA PRO A 47 12.43 -10.58 3.81
C PRO A 47 11.63 -11.77 4.33
N MET A 48 10.84 -12.38 3.44
CA MET A 48 9.99 -13.53 3.76
C MET A 48 10.18 -14.60 2.67
N PRO A 49 10.14 -15.90 3.01
CA PRO A 49 10.06 -16.95 2.01
C PRO A 49 8.79 -16.76 1.16
N LEU A 50 8.75 -17.35 -0.02
CA LEU A 50 7.48 -17.46 -0.74
C LEU A 50 6.49 -18.19 0.15
N TYR A 51 5.23 -17.72 0.12
CA TYR A 51 4.19 -18.35 0.91
C TYR A 51 4.04 -19.82 0.54
N ASP A 52 4.09 -20.64 1.56
CA ASP A 52 3.96 -22.08 1.49
C ASP A 52 3.09 -22.53 2.67
N GLY A 53 2.01 -23.23 2.38
CA GLY A 53 1.08 -23.70 3.41
C GLY A 53 1.66 -24.78 4.31
N ASP A 54 2.59 -25.59 3.82
CA ASP A 54 3.28 -26.61 4.63
C ASP A 54 4.28 -25.93 5.60
N LEU A 55 4.98 -24.91 5.14
CA LEU A 55 5.85 -24.09 5.98
C LEU A 55 5.04 -23.41 7.10
N GLU A 56 3.89 -22.80 6.75
CA GLU A 56 3.00 -22.19 7.73
C GLU A 56 2.50 -23.20 8.78
N ALA A 57 2.10 -24.41 8.34
CA ALA A 57 1.58 -25.43 9.23
C ALA A 57 2.65 -25.97 10.20
N ASN A 58 3.90 -26.08 9.75
CA ASN A 58 4.99 -26.66 10.54
C ASN A 58 5.70 -25.64 11.44
N GLU A 59 5.87 -24.39 10.96
CA GLU A 59 6.71 -23.38 11.61
C GLU A 59 5.93 -22.12 12.02
N GLY A 60 4.68 -21.98 11.56
CA GLY A 60 3.88 -20.77 11.75
C GLY A 60 4.31 -19.63 10.83
N LEU A 61 3.94 -18.39 11.20
CA LEU A 61 4.31 -17.22 10.43
C LEU A 61 5.80 -16.88 10.61
N PRO A 62 6.54 -16.60 9.51
CA PRO A 62 7.89 -16.07 9.60
C PRO A 62 7.95 -14.78 10.42
N GLU A 63 9.06 -14.54 11.12
CA GLU A 63 9.23 -13.39 12.01
C GLU A 63 8.96 -12.04 11.31
N HIS A 64 9.45 -11.86 10.09
CA HIS A 64 9.19 -10.65 9.32
C HIS A 64 7.72 -10.50 8.90
N ALA A 65 7.01 -11.61 8.69
CA ALA A 65 5.57 -11.58 8.43
C ALA A 65 4.79 -11.12 9.66
N LYS A 66 5.16 -11.61 10.86
CA LYS A 66 4.57 -11.17 12.14
C LYS A 66 4.79 -9.68 12.37
N ARG A 67 6.02 -9.20 12.18
CA ARG A 67 6.37 -7.78 12.33
C ARG A 67 5.57 -6.90 11.35
N LEU A 68 5.48 -7.29 10.08
CA LEU A 68 4.70 -6.58 9.08
C LEU A 68 3.21 -6.58 9.43
N LYS A 69 2.67 -7.70 9.87
CA LYS A 69 1.28 -7.85 10.30
C LYS A 69 0.94 -6.93 11.48
N VAL A 70 1.83 -6.80 12.45
CA VAL A 70 1.65 -5.85 13.57
C VAL A 70 1.50 -4.42 13.03
N LEU A 71 2.33 -3.99 12.07
CA LEU A 71 2.20 -2.69 11.44
C LEU A 71 0.84 -2.55 10.73
N PHE A 72 0.42 -3.54 9.97
CA PHE A 72 -0.91 -3.52 9.35
C PHE A 72 -2.02 -3.33 10.41
N LYS A 73 -1.98 -4.07 11.52
CA LYS A 73 -3.00 -3.97 12.59
C LYS A 73 -3.02 -2.61 13.29
N GLN A 74 -1.87 -1.95 13.41
CA GLN A 74 -1.76 -0.63 14.06
C GLN A 74 -2.26 0.54 13.23
N HIS A 75 -2.51 0.36 11.93
CA HIS A 75 -2.89 1.41 11.00
C HIS A 75 -4.29 1.18 10.43
N GLN A 76 -5.09 2.22 10.31
CA GLN A 76 -6.43 2.18 9.72
C GLN A 76 -6.38 2.30 8.19
N GLY A 77 -5.30 2.86 7.66
CA GLY A 77 -5.14 3.08 6.23
C GLY A 77 -3.91 2.42 5.63
N LEU A 78 -4.00 2.17 4.32
CA LEU A 78 -2.91 1.68 3.49
C LEU A 78 -2.72 2.61 2.29
N LEU A 79 -1.49 3.05 2.04
CA LEU A 79 -1.09 3.66 0.78
C LEU A 79 -0.10 2.73 0.09
N ILE A 80 -0.49 2.18 -1.04
CA ILE A 80 0.30 1.16 -1.73
C ILE A 80 0.63 1.63 -3.14
N SER A 81 1.92 1.71 -3.44
CA SER A 81 2.39 1.85 -4.81
C SER A 81 2.74 0.47 -5.36
N ALA A 82 1.95 0.00 -6.33
CA ALA A 82 1.98 -1.37 -6.84
C ALA A 82 2.67 -1.47 -8.21
N PRO A 83 3.94 -1.91 -8.30
CA PRO A 83 4.57 -2.18 -9.59
C PRO A 83 3.80 -3.22 -10.38
N GLU A 84 3.78 -3.04 -11.70
CA GLU A 84 3.23 -4.03 -12.63
C GLU A 84 4.36 -4.84 -13.29
N TYR A 85 4.25 -6.16 -13.20
CA TYR A 85 5.07 -7.11 -13.96
C TYR A 85 4.16 -8.08 -14.70
N ASN A 86 4.35 -8.18 -16.03
CA ASN A 86 3.57 -9.09 -16.89
C ASN A 86 2.05 -8.94 -16.74
N GLY A 87 1.57 -7.71 -16.55
CA GLY A 87 0.15 -7.41 -16.41
C GLY A 87 -0.44 -7.62 -15.01
N GLY A 88 0.35 -8.06 -14.02
CA GLY A 88 -0.08 -8.30 -12.65
C GLY A 88 0.72 -7.50 -11.62
N MET A 89 0.37 -7.64 -10.35
CA MET A 89 1.17 -7.07 -9.26
C MET A 89 2.51 -7.79 -9.12
N SER A 90 3.48 -7.16 -8.47
CA SER A 90 4.77 -7.78 -8.20
C SER A 90 4.67 -8.97 -7.25
N ALA A 91 5.55 -9.97 -7.43
CA ALA A 91 5.60 -11.15 -6.57
C ALA A 91 5.83 -10.77 -5.09
N VAL A 92 6.70 -9.79 -4.81
CA VAL A 92 6.97 -9.35 -3.43
C VAL A 92 5.75 -8.72 -2.77
N LEU A 93 4.94 -7.97 -3.51
CA LEU A 93 3.69 -7.41 -2.98
C LEU A 93 2.67 -8.52 -2.70
N LYS A 94 2.51 -9.44 -3.65
CA LYS A 94 1.58 -10.57 -3.47
C LYS A 94 1.98 -11.43 -2.29
N ASN A 95 3.27 -11.76 -2.17
CA ASN A 95 3.80 -12.55 -1.05
C ASN A 95 3.57 -11.87 0.31
N ALA A 96 3.84 -10.56 0.39
CA ALA A 96 3.58 -9.78 1.61
C ALA A 96 2.08 -9.80 1.98
N ILE A 97 1.19 -9.63 1.00
CA ILE A 97 -0.26 -9.69 1.22
C ILE A 97 -0.67 -11.09 1.72
N ASP A 98 -0.13 -12.14 1.13
CA ASP A 98 -0.49 -13.52 1.49
C ASP A 98 -0.06 -13.83 2.93
N TRP A 99 1.21 -13.59 3.28
CA TRP A 99 1.68 -13.83 4.64
C TRP A 99 0.93 -13.00 5.70
N VAL A 100 0.69 -11.71 5.43
CA VAL A 100 -0.02 -10.83 6.37
C VAL A 100 -1.49 -11.23 6.54
N SER A 101 -2.09 -11.88 5.53
CA SER A 101 -3.48 -12.35 5.60
C SER A 101 -3.67 -13.58 6.50
N ARG A 102 -2.57 -14.28 6.83
CA ARG A 102 -2.64 -15.53 7.59
C ARG A 102 -3.03 -15.26 9.04
N ARG A 103 -3.79 -16.18 9.60
CA ARG A 103 -4.23 -16.11 11.00
C ARG A 103 -3.09 -16.48 11.94
N GLU A 104 -3.00 -15.81 13.07
CA GLU A 104 -2.05 -16.13 14.13
C GLU A 104 -2.80 -16.30 15.46
N GLY A 105 -2.65 -17.46 16.07
CA GLY A 105 -3.37 -17.79 17.31
C GLY A 105 -4.89 -17.68 17.17
N ASP A 106 -5.54 -17.07 18.15
CA ASP A 106 -6.99 -16.94 18.24
C ASP A 106 -7.55 -15.66 17.60
N GLU A 107 -6.74 -14.90 16.85
CA GLU A 107 -7.22 -13.69 16.21
C GLU A 107 -8.31 -13.96 15.16
N ALA A 108 -9.14 -12.95 14.90
CA ALA A 108 -10.14 -13.04 13.85
C ALA A 108 -9.50 -13.21 12.47
N ALA A 109 -10.17 -13.92 11.57
CA ALA A 109 -9.72 -14.03 10.18
C ALA A 109 -9.60 -12.64 9.54
N LEU A 110 -8.52 -12.43 8.79
CA LEU A 110 -8.21 -11.17 8.11
C LEU A 110 -8.11 -9.94 9.03
N ALA A 111 -7.75 -10.13 10.31
CA ALA A 111 -7.63 -9.04 11.30
C ALA A 111 -6.69 -7.91 10.85
N ALA A 112 -5.73 -8.20 9.98
CA ALA A 112 -4.82 -7.21 9.43
C ALA A 112 -5.42 -6.39 8.27
N TYR A 113 -6.59 -6.75 7.73
CA TYR A 113 -7.17 -6.12 6.54
C TYR A 113 -8.58 -5.55 6.76
N LYS A 114 -9.39 -6.18 7.59
CA LYS A 114 -10.77 -5.73 7.83
C LYS A 114 -10.83 -4.27 8.25
N ASP A 115 -11.83 -3.58 7.73
CA ASP A 115 -12.16 -2.19 8.07
C ASP A 115 -11.06 -1.16 7.73
N LYS A 116 -10.09 -1.52 6.91
CA LYS A 116 -9.08 -0.59 6.43
C LYS A 116 -9.53 0.15 5.18
N VAL A 117 -9.01 1.38 5.03
CA VAL A 117 -9.15 2.18 3.82
C VAL A 117 -7.84 2.15 3.05
N ALA A 118 -7.87 1.91 1.75
CA ALA A 118 -6.67 1.93 0.94
C ALA A 118 -6.74 2.90 -0.24
N GLY A 119 -5.60 3.52 -0.56
CA GLY A 119 -5.32 4.26 -1.77
C GLY A 119 -4.22 3.58 -2.57
N LEU A 120 -4.38 3.55 -3.90
CA LEU A 120 -3.48 2.84 -4.80
C LEU A 120 -2.88 3.78 -5.84
N VAL A 121 -1.56 3.65 -6.03
CA VAL A 121 -0.82 4.30 -7.10
C VAL A 121 0.13 3.28 -7.76
N ALA A 122 0.57 3.55 -8.96
CA ALA A 122 1.58 2.75 -9.65
C ALA A 122 2.46 3.64 -10.54
N ALA A 123 3.69 3.24 -10.75
CA ALA A 123 4.61 3.89 -11.68
C ALA A 123 5.33 2.85 -12.53
N SER A 124 5.37 3.11 -13.85
CA SER A 124 6.09 2.25 -14.81
C SER A 124 6.68 3.10 -15.94
N PRO A 125 7.87 2.72 -16.48
CA PRO A 125 8.37 3.33 -17.70
C PRO A 125 7.43 3.13 -18.91
N GLY A 126 6.60 2.07 -18.89
CA GLY A 126 5.67 1.74 -19.96
C GLY A 126 4.46 2.68 -20.01
N ARG A 127 3.76 2.67 -21.16
CA ARG A 127 2.64 3.58 -21.47
C ARG A 127 1.42 3.42 -20.54
N LEU A 128 1.22 2.25 -19.93
CA LEU A 128 0.09 1.99 -19.05
C LEU A 128 0.37 2.38 -17.58
N GLY A 129 1.59 2.79 -17.24
CA GLY A 129 1.92 3.27 -15.90
C GLY A 129 1.71 2.27 -14.75
N GLY A 130 1.42 1.00 -15.05
CA GLY A 130 1.08 -0.02 -14.05
C GLY A 130 -0.43 -0.21 -13.84
N LEU A 131 -1.26 0.29 -14.74
CA LEU A 131 -2.73 0.27 -14.61
C LEU A 131 -3.31 -1.13 -14.37
N ARG A 132 -2.80 -2.15 -15.10
CA ARG A 132 -3.32 -3.53 -14.97
C ARG A 132 -2.98 -4.12 -13.60
N GLY A 133 -1.78 -3.83 -13.08
CA GLY A 133 -1.38 -4.21 -11.74
C GLY A 133 -2.27 -3.58 -10.65
N LEU A 134 -2.72 -2.32 -10.85
CA LEU A 134 -3.66 -1.65 -9.95
C LEU A 134 -5.02 -2.35 -9.91
N VAL A 135 -5.54 -2.79 -11.06
CA VAL A 135 -6.82 -3.53 -11.13
C VAL A 135 -6.75 -4.81 -10.28
N HIS A 136 -5.69 -5.60 -10.44
CA HIS A 136 -5.50 -6.83 -9.68
C HIS A 136 -5.29 -6.54 -8.18
N THR A 137 -4.50 -5.53 -7.85
CA THR A 137 -4.26 -5.14 -6.45
C THR A 137 -5.56 -4.72 -5.76
N ARG A 138 -6.38 -3.91 -6.44
CA ARG A 138 -7.71 -3.50 -5.96
C ARG A 138 -8.60 -4.70 -5.68
N GLN A 139 -8.70 -5.62 -6.63
CA GLN A 139 -9.53 -6.81 -6.50
C GLN A 139 -9.13 -7.64 -5.28
N ILE A 140 -7.83 -7.89 -5.09
CA ILE A 140 -7.33 -8.68 -3.97
C ILE A 140 -7.63 -7.99 -2.64
N LEU A 141 -7.33 -6.69 -2.51
CA LEU A 141 -7.59 -5.95 -1.28
C LEU A 141 -9.08 -5.89 -0.94
N THR A 142 -9.94 -5.70 -1.94
CA THR A 142 -11.40 -5.71 -1.75
C THR A 142 -11.88 -7.08 -1.25
N ASN A 143 -11.35 -8.18 -1.79
CA ASN A 143 -11.67 -9.55 -1.33
C ASN A 143 -11.21 -9.78 0.13
N LEU A 144 -10.18 -9.08 0.59
CA LEU A 144 -9.69 -9.13 1.97
C LEU A 144 -10.49 -8.21 2.92
N GLY A 145 -11.52 -7.50 2.43
CA GLY A 145 -12.38 -6.63 3.23
C GLY A 145 -11.86 -5.20 3.38
N VAL A 146 -10.92 -4.77 2.52
CA VAL A 146 -10.40 -3.40 2.50
C VAL A 146 -11.30 -2.50 1.66
N LEU A 147 -11.67 -1.33 2.17
CA LEU A 147 -12.33 -0.27 1.42
C LEU A 147 -11.29 0.47 0.54
N VAL A 148 -11.14 0.05 -0.70
CA VAL A 148 -10.24 0.72 -1.64
C VAL A 148 -10.95 1.92 -2.27
N ILE A 149 -10.46 3.15 -2.01
CA ILE A 149 -11.07 4.36 -2.60
C ILE A 149 -11.08 4.28 -4.13
N PRO A 150 -12.08 4.86 -4.82
CA PRO A 150 -12.18 4.77 -6.28
C PRO A 150 -11.03 5.46 -7.02
N GLN A 151 -10.47 6.54 -6.45
CA GLN A 151 -9.34 7.25 -7.04
C GLN A 151 -8.08 6.39 -7.00
N GLN A 152 -7.39 6.35 -8.14
CA GLN A 152 -6.07 5.72 -8.31
C GLN A 152 -5.28 6.46 -9.39
N HIS A 153 -3.96 6.34 -9.37
CA HIS A 153 -3.11 6.95 -10.40
C HIS A 153 -2.07 5.96 -10.91
N ALA A 154 -1.98 5.85 -12.24
CA ALA A 154 -0.99 5.04 -12.95
C ALA A 154 -0.05 5.97 -13.72
N LEU A 155 1.15 6.20 -13.19
CA LEU A 155 2.14 7.09 -13.75
C LEU A 155 2.92 6.40 -14.88
N SER A 156 2.65 6.76 -16.12
CA SER A 156 3.40 6.32 -17.30
C SER A 156 4.71 7.10 -17.45
N GLY A 157 5.65 6.57 -18.25
CA GLY A 157 6.92 7.26 -18.51
C GLY A 157 7.76 7.57 -17.26
N ALA A 158 7.67 6.73 -16.24
CA ALA A 158 8.24 6.99 -14.92
C ALA A 158 9.77 7.21 -14.91
N GLY A 159 10.48 6.86 -16.01
CA GLY A 159 11.91 7.10 -16.15
C GLY A 159 12.29 8.58 -16.07
N ASP A 160 11.47 9.44 -16.68
CA ASP A 160 11.72 10.87 -16.82
C ASP A 160 10.74 11.75 -16.00
N ALA A 161 9.82 11.10 -15.25
CA ALA A 161 8.72 11.79 -14.60
C ALA A 161 9.11 12.52 -13.31
N PHE A 162 10.22 12.12 -12.67
CA PHE A 162 10.68 12.69 -11.40
C PHE A 162 11.84 13.66 -11.63
N ASP A 163 11.91 14.71 -10.82
CA ASP A 163 13.07 15.58 -10.71
C ASP A 163 14.13 14.97 -9.75
N ASP A 164 15.23 15.71 -9.53
CA ASP A 164 16.35 15.28 -8.70
C ASP A 164 15.94 15.14 -7.21
N ASP A 165 14.94 15.90 -6.76
CA ASP A 165 14.43 15.88 -5.39
C ASP A 165 13.37 14.79 -5.20
N GLY A 166 12.92 14.14 -6.29
CA GLY A 166 11.95 13.06 -6.29
C GLY A 166 10.49 13.48 -6.37
N ALA A 167 10.22 14.76 -6.63
CA ALA A 167 8.89 15.29 -6.95
C ALA A 167 8.53 14.99 -8.40
N LEU A 168 7.23 15.02 -8.73
CA LEU A 168 6.80 14.86 -10.12
C LEU A 168 6.95 16.18 -10.87
N LYS A 169 7.54 16.13 -12.06
CA LYS A 169 7.67 17.29 -12.95
C LYS A 169 6.30 17.80 -13.47
N ASP A 170 5.34 16.89 -13.60
CA ASP A 170 3.95 17.22 -13.98
C ASP A 170 3.14 17.53 -12.72
N SER A 171 2.80 18.81 -12.55
CA SER A 171 2.02 19.28 -11.41
C SER A 171 0.60 18.69 -11.35
N THR A 172 0.03 18.29 -12.48
CA THR A 172 -1.28 17.63 -12.52
C THR A 172 -1.19 16.21 -11.96
N ALA A 173 -0.15 15.47 -12.34
CA ALA A 173 0.12 14.15 -11.78
C ALA A 173 0.47 14.23 -10.28
N GLU A 174 1.28 15.22 -9.88
CA GLU A 174 1.61 15.50 -8.48
C GLU A 174 0.34 15.74 -7.65
N ALA A 175 -0.54 16.63 -8.11
CA ALA A 175 -1.82 16.91 -7.45
C ALA A 175 -2.75 15.69 -7.39
N ALA A 176 -2.76 14.85 -8.43
CA ALA A 176 -3.54 13.62 -8.44
C ALA A 176 -3.04 12.61 -7.39
N VAL A 177 -1.72 12.44 -7.28
CA VAL A 177 -1.11 11.49 -6.33
C VAL A 177 -1.25 11.98 -4.88
N THR A 178 -0.94 13.23 -4.59
CA THR A 178 -1.16 13.83 -3.26
C THR A 178 -2.64 13.80 -2.87
N GLY A 179 -3.53 14.07 -3.83
CA GLY A 179 -4.99 13.99 -3.64
C GLY A 179 -5.48 12.61 -3.20
N ILE A 180 -4.85 11.52 -3.67
CA ILE A 180 -5.16 10.16 -3.23
C ILE A 180 -4.82 9.98 -1.75
N GLY A 181 -3.63 10.39 -1.31
CA GLY A 181 -3.23 10.33 0.09
C GLY A 181 -4.17 11.10 1.01
N ALA A 182 -4.46 12.37 0.65
CA ALA A 182 -5.39 13.21 1.38
C ALA A 182 -6.82 12.63 1.43
N ARG A 183 -7.27 11.97 0.36
CA ARG A 183 -8.57 11.31 0.33
C ARG A 183 -8.64 10.12 1.29
N VAL A 184 -7.59 9.27 1.35
CA VAL A 184 -7.53 8.17 2.31
C VAL A 184 -7.63 8.71 3.74
N ALA A 185 -6.84 9.73 4.09
CA ALA A 185 -6.88 10.34 5.42
C ALA A 185 -8.28 10.86 5.79
N ARG A 186 -8.90 11.64 4.90
CA ARG A 186 -10.27 12.17 5.12
C ARG A 186 -11.33 11.07 5.21
N THR A 187 -11.19 9.99 4.43
CA THR A 187 -12.15 8.87 4.48
C THR A 187 -12.06 8.16 5.82
N ILE A 188 -10.86 7.90 6.35
CA ILE A 188 -10.68 7.29 7.67
C ILE A 188 -11.26 8.20 8.75
N ALA A 189 -10.93 9.50 8.73
CA ALA A 189 -11.46 10.46 9.72
C ALA A 189 -13.00 10.51 9.73
N ALA A 190 -13.63 10.45 8.54
CA ALA A 190 -15.09 10.43 8.44
C ALA A 190 -15.70 9.13 9.00
N LEU A 191 -15.07 7.97 8.75
CA LEU A 191 -15.52 6.69 9.30
C LEU A 191 -15.38 6.66 10.83
N GLN A 192 -14.26 7.13 11.37
CA GLN A 192 -14.05 7.25 12.82
C GLN A 192 -15.08 8.18 13.49
N ALA A 193 -15.40 9.31 12.84
CA ALA A 193 -16.44 10.23 13.35
C ALA A 193 -17.85 9.62 13.33
N ALA A 194 -18.10 8.67 12.41
CA ALA A 194 -19.35 7.91 12.34
C ALA A 194 -19.40 6.68 13.27
N GLY A 195 -18.39 6.47 14.11
CA GLY A 195 -18.33 5.33 15.05
C GLY A 195 -18.01 3.97 14.37
N ARG A 196 -17.34 4.03 13.24
CA ARG A 196 -16.96 2.84 12.45
C ARG A 196 -15.45 2.67 12.39
#